data_e53f0f43d71c6a8233eac77311fc02ce
#
_entry.id   e53f0f43d71c6a8233eac77311fc02ce
#
_cell.length_a   1.000
_cell.length_b   1.000
_cell.length_c   1.000
_cell.angle_alpha   90.00
_cell.angle_beta   90.00
_cell.angle_gamma   90.00
#
_symmetry.space_group_name_H-M   'P 1'
#
loop_
_entity.id
_entity.type
_entity.pdbx_description
1 polymer ?
#
loop_
_entity_poly.entity_id
_entity_poly.type
_entity_poly.pdbx_seq_one_letter_code
_entity_poly.pdbx_strand_id
1 'polypeptide(L)'
;RAWLAYFRAQGIDCMSFDSIRGKAKDIIARIEKASAEAVAKMAARGVKKTVRVMIVGVPNVGKSTFTNRINGASIARTGDRPGVTRSNQWVRITPYLELLDTPGLLWPNLSDQQDARALAFVGTINDNIMDQQMLAIRLMENLMEEHTDALTTRFKLKDNTLRGVPLLEEACRGRGWLLPGGVCDTDRGASVILDEFRAGKLGRITLQKAPLPPKKKAEEQREIKKETKE
;
A
#
# COMPACT_ATOMS: atom_id res chain seq x y z
N ARG A 1 1.48 -5.96 -11.47
CA ARG A 1 1.26 -5.78 -12.94
C ARG A 1 -0.21 -5.54 -13.24
N ALA A 2 -1.15 -6.31 -12.69
CA ALA A 2 -2.59 -6.17 -12.95
C ALA A 2 -3.13 -4.76 -12.63
N TRP A 3 -2.78 -4.19 -11.49
CA TRP A 3 -3.16 -2.82 -11.11
C TRP A 3 -2.64 -1.75 -12.07
N LEU A 4 -1.41 -1.90 -12.59
CA LEU A 4 -0.88 -0.98 -13.61
C LEU A 4 -1.67 -1.07 -14.92
N ALA A 5 -2.03 -2.29 -15.33
CA ALA A 5 -2.87 -2.49 -16.51
C ALA A 5 -4.26 -1.86 -16.32
N TYR A 6 -4.86 -2.05 -15.15
CA TYR A 6 -6.15 -1.46 -14.80
C TYR A 6 -6.14 0.07 -14.86
N PHE A 7 -5.16 0.73 -14.24
CA PHE A 7 -5.07 2.19 -14.27
C PHE A 7 -4.78 2.74 -15.67
N ARG A 8 -3.90 2.06 -16.43
CA ARG A 8 -3.61 2.46 -17.82
C ARG A 8 -4.84 2.33 -18.73
N ALA A 9 -5.68 1.32 -18.51
CA ALA A 9 -6.92 1.16 -19.25
C ALA A 9 -7.92 2.30 -18.99
N GLN A 10 -7.79 2.99 -17.85
CA GLN A 10 -8.56 4.19 -17.51
C GLN A 10 -7.88 5.49 -17.98
N GLY A 11 -6.79 5.40 -18.75
CA GLY A 11 -6.05 6.58 -19.22
C GLY A 11 -5.15 7.22 -18.15
N ILE A 12 -4.97 6.58 -16.99
CA ILE A 12 -4.12 7.09 -15.93
C ILE A 12 -2.67 6.70 -16.22
N ASP A 13 -1.78 7.69 -16.33
CA ASP A 13 -0.36 7.46 -16.46
C ASP A 13 0.23 7.00 -15.12
N CYS A 14 0.70 5.76 -15.05
CA CYS A 14 1.14 5.13 -13.82
C CYS A 14 2.41 4.29 -14.01
N MET A 15 3.21 4.21 -12.96
CA MET A 15 4.36 3.34 -12.86
C MET A 15 4.46 2.71 -11.47
N SER A 16 5.12 1.57 -11.34
CA SER A 16 5.51 1.03 -10.04
C SER A 16 6.85 1.61 -9.62
N PHE A 17 6.99 1.91 -8.34
CA PHE A 17 8.23 2.41 -7.77
C PHE A 17 8.48 1.78 -6.40
N ASP A 18 9.71 1.34 -6.17
CA ASP A 18 10.18 0.86 -4.87
C ASP A 18 10.92 2.01 -4.16
N SER A 19 10.33 2.55 -3.11
CA SER A 19 10.90 3.68 -2.35
C SER A 19 12.20 3.34 -1.62
N ILE A 20 12.53 2.05 -1.48
CA ILE A 20 13.77 1.60 -0.83
C ILE A 20 14.89 1.42 -1.86
N ARG A 21 14.60 0.81 -3.02
CA ARG A 21 15.58 0.40 -4.02
C ARG A 21 15.52 1.18 -5.33
N GLY A 22 14.40 1.85 -5.60
CA GLY A 22 14.16 2.59 -6.83
C GLY A 22 15.13 3.76 -7.04
N LYS A 23 15.33 4.16 -8.27
CA LYS A 23 16.22 5.28 -8.64
C LYS A 23 15.43 6.58 -8.70
N ALA A 24 15.80 7.56 -7.89
CA ALA A 24 15.16 8.89 -7.86
C ALA A 24 15.03 9.52 -9.25
N LYS A 25 16.05 9.35 -10.09
CA LYS A 25 16.07 9.88 -11.46
C LYS A 25 14.91 9.41 -12.34
N ASP A 26 14.41 8.18 -12.13
CA ASP A 26 13.32 7.62 -12.93
C ASP A 26 12.00 8.35 -12.63
N ILE A 27 11.79 8.72 -11.37
CA ILE A 27 10.64 9.52 -10.93
C ILE A 27 10.77 10.97 -11.42
N ILE A 28 11.94 11.57 -11.26
CA ILE A 28 12.20 12.95 -11.70
C ILE A 28 11.94 13.05 -13.20
N ALA A 29 12.51 12.17 -14.01
CA ALA A 29 12.29 12.13 -15.46
C ALA A 29 10.80 11.96 -15.84
N ARG A 30 10.05 11.17 -15.04
CA ARG A 30 8.61 11.00 -15.26
C ARG A 30 7.83 12.28 -14.96
N ILE A 31 8.15 12.96 -13.87
CA ILE A 31 7.55 14.26 -13.50
C ILE A 31 7.86 15.30 -14.56
N GLU A 32 9.12 15.40 -15.00
CA GLU A 32 9.55 16.31 -16.06
C GLU A 32 8.79 16.07 -17.36
N LYS A 33 8.68 14.81 -17.79
CA LYS A 33 7.88 14.43 -18.96
C LYS A 33 6.42 14.84 -18.83
N ALA A 34 5.79 14.57 -17.68
CA ALA A 34 4.39 14.90 -17.44
C ALA A 34 4.12 16.41 -17.39
N SER A 35 5.13 17.21 -17.01
CA SER A 35 5.02 18.68 -16.90
C SER A 35 5.58 19.44 -18.10
N ALA A 36 6.20 18.76 -19.08
CA ALA A 36 6.95 19.38 -20.17
C ALA A 36 6.15 20.43 -20.96
N GLU A 37 4.90 20.11 -21.33
CA GLU A 37 4.04 21.05 -22.07
C GLU A 37 3.75 22.32 -21.26
N ALA A 38 3.40 22.15 -19.96
CA ALA A 38 3.11 23.27 -19.07
C ALA A 38 4.34 24.15 -18.83
N VAL A 39 5.52 23.55 -18.74
CA VAL A 39 6.81 24.25 -18.59
C VAL A 39 7.14 25.00 -19.87
N ALA A 40 7.03 24.37 -21.04
CA ALA A 40 7.27 24.98 -22.34
C ALA A 40 6.34 26.19 -22.59
N LYS A 41 5.05 26.07 -22.29
CA LYS A 41 4.06 27.15 -22.41
C LYS A 41 4.41 28.38 -21.56
N MET A 42 4.94 28.18 -20.36
CA MET A 42 5.35 29.26 -19.47
C MET A 42 6.68 29.86 -19.92
N ALA A 43 7.62 29.02 -20.36
CA ALA A 43 8.90 29.49 -20.92
C ALA A 43 8.70 30.39 -22.15
N ALA A 44 7.77 30.07 -23.03
CA ALA A 44 7.40 30.92 -24.19
C ALA A 44 6.85 32.30 -23.77
N ARG A 45 6.41 32.46 -22.52
CA ARG A 45 5.98 33.74 -21.91
C ARG A 45 7.10 34.41 -21.11
N GLY A 46 8.34 33.92 -21.17
CA GLY A 46 9.49 34.43 -20.40
C GLY A 46 9.48 34.07 -18.92
N VAL A 47 8.59 33.15 -18.48
CA VAL A 47 8.43 32.78 -17.06
C VAL A 47 9.08 31.43 -16.77
N LYS A 48 10.02 31.39 -15.82
CA LYS A 48 10.58 30.15 -15.29
C LYS A 48 9.58 29.53 -14.34
N LYS A 49 9.01 28.39 -14.75
CA LYS A 49 8.02 27.66 -13.93
C LYS A 49 8.71 26.64 -13.02
N THR A 50 8.45 26.71 -11.71
CA THR A 50 8.74 25.62 -10.78
C THR A 50 7.60 24.61 -10.84
N VAL A 51 7.94 23.35 -11.06
CA VAL A 51 7.01 22.22 -11.02
C VAL A 51 6.75 21.86 -9.56
N ARG A 52 5.50 21.84 -9.16
CA ARG A 52 5.06 21.48 -7.82
C ARG A 52 4.28 20.18 -7.87
N VAL A 53 4.69 19.21 -7.08
CA VAL A 53 4.08 17.88 -6.99
C VAL A 53 3.64 17.65 -5.56
N MET A 54 2.39 17.25 -5.39
CA MET A 54 1.86 16.87 -4.08
C MET A 54 1.87 15.35 -3.92
N ILE A 55 2.35 14.86 -2.78
CA ILE A 55 2.34 13.45 -2.42
C ILE A 55 1.12 13.20 -1.55
N VAL A 56 0.20 12.37 -2.04
CA VAL A 56 -1.03 12.01 -1.34
C VAL A 56 -1.12 10.51 -1.13
N GLY A 57 -1.81 10.10 -0.09
CA GLY A 57 -2.08 8.70 0.21
C GLY A 57 -2.42 8.49 1.68
N VAL A 58 -2.90 7.29 2.00
CA VAL A 58 -3.24 6.89 3.36
C VAL A 58 -2.01 6.86 4.28
N PRO A 59 -2.15 6.85 5.60
CA PRO A 59 -1.03 6.74 6.53
C PRO A 59 -0.19 5.46 6.28
N ASN A 60 1.07 5.48 6.66
CA ASN A 60 2.03 4.35 6.64
C ASN A 60 2.32 3.67 5.27
N VAL A 61 1.87 4.21 4.15
CA VAL A 61 2.19 3.66 2.81
C VAL A 61 3.57 4.06 2.27
N GLY A 62 4.37 4.77 3.06
CA GLY A 62 5.73 5.12 2.69
C GLY A 62 5.88 6.47 1.96
N LYS A 63 4.93 7.42 2.10
CA LYS A 63 5.02 8.77 1.48
C LYS A 63 6.33 9.47 1.82
N SER A 64 6.65 9.60 3.10
CA SER A 64 7.89 10.26 3.55
C SER A 64 9.14 9.47 3.20
N THR A 65 9.07 8.14 3.13
CA THR A 65 10.15 7.29 2.60
C THR A 65 10.39 7.59 1.12
N PHE A 66 9.32 7.74 0.34
CA PHE A 66 9.38 8.14 -1.06
C PHE A 66 10.01 9.55 -1.22
N THR A 67 9.57 10.52 -0.43
CA THR A 67 10.13 11.89 -0.41
C THR A 67 11.63 11.87 -0.13
N ASN A 68 12.06 11.15 0.91
CA ASN A 68 13.48 11.01 1.26
C ASN A 68 14.28 10.32 0.16
N ARG A 69 13.70 9.31 -0.49
CA ARG A 69 14.35 8.61 -1.61
C ARG A 69 14.60 9.54 -2.79
N ILE A 70 13.64 10.36 -3.14
CA ILE A 70 13.78 11.30 -4.28
C ILE A 70 14.75 12.42 -3.95
N ASN A 71 14.74 12.91 -2.72
CA ASN A 71 15.63 13.98 -2.30
C ASN A 71 17.08 13.51 -2.07
N GLY A 72 17.31 12.22 -1.90
CA GLY A 72 18.64 11.66 -1.59
C GLY A 72 19.13 11.90 -0.17
N ALA A 73 18.29 12.49 0.70
CA ALA A 73 18.61 12.77 2.10
C ALA A 73 17.40 12.49 3.00
N SER A 74 17.65 12.26 4.29
CA SER A 74 16.59 12.05 5.28
C SER A 74 16.04 13.40 5.77
N ILE A 75 15.22 14.05 4.96
CA ILE A 75 14.61 15.36 5.28
C ILE A 75 13.24 15.17 5.94
N ALA A 76 12.42 14.27 5.40
CA ALA A 76 11.11 13.97 5.96
C ALA A 76 11.22 12.94 7.08
N ARG A 77 10.47 13.15 8.16
CA ARG A 77 10.39 12.18 9.26
C ARG A 77 9.70 10.90 8.77
N THR A 78 10.31 9.76 9.05
CA THR A 78 9.77 8.43 8.75
C THR A 78 9.52 7.67 10.04
N GLY A 79 8.54 6.78 10.05
CA GLY A 79 8.24 5.91 11.17
C GLY A 79 7.09 4.96 10.82
N ASP A 80 7.01 3.85 11.55
CA ASP A 80 6.03 2.79 11.31
C ASP A 80 4.67 3.07 11.98
N ARG A 81 4.52 4.25 12.59
CA ARG A 81 3.26 4.65 13.27
C ARG A 81 2.48 5.65 12.43
N PRO A 82 1.15 5.53 12.35
CA PRO A 82 0.29 6.53 11.73
C PRO A 82 0.50 7.92 12.35
N GLY A 83 0.51 8.97 11.52
CA GLY A 83 0.63 10.36 11.99
C GLY A 83 2.05 10.85 12.23
N VAL A 84 3.10 10.21 11.68
CA VAL A 84 4.48 10.68 11.77
C VAL A 84 4.66 12.03 11.08
N THR A 85 4.09 12.21 9.89
CA THR A 85 4.02 13.52 9.23
C THR A 85 2.80 14.27 9.75
N ARG A 86 3.03 15.30 10.56
CA ARG A 86 1.96 16.07 11.24
C ARG A 86 1.52 17.32 10.50
N SER A 87 2.33 17.83 9.57
CA SER A 87 2.07 19.04 8.80
C SER A 87 2.60 18.90 7.39
N ASN A 88 2.05 19.69 6.47
CA ASN A 88 2.56 19.78 5.11
C ASN A 88 3.99 20.31 5.11
N GLN A 89 4.88 19.66 4.38
CA GLN A 89 6.27 20.03 4.28
C GLN A 89 6.69 20.14 2.82
N TRP A 90 7.18 21.33 2.41
CA TRP A 90 7.79 21.50 1.10
C TRP A 90 9.23 21.02 1.10
N VAL A 91 9.56 20.17 0.14
CA VAL A 91 10.91 19.62 -0.05
C VAL A 91 11.37 19.99 -1.46
N ARG A 92 12.44 20.77 -1.55
CA ARG A 92 13.04 21.15 -2.83
C ARG A 92 13.95 20.03 -3.33
N ILE A 93 13.63 19.46 -4.48
CA ILE A 93 14.38 18.35 -5.08
C ILE A 93 15.42 18.87 -6.07
N THR A 94 15.00 19.81 -6.94
CA THR A 94 15.86 20.52 -7.88
C THR A 94 15.49 22.01 -7.86
N PRO A 95 16.26 22.90 -8.52
CA PRO A 95 15.88 24.30 -8.65
C PRO A 95 14.49 24.53 -9.26
N TYR A 96 13.96 23.53 -9.96
CA TYR A 96 12.70 23.62 -10.70
C TYR A 96 11.64 22.62 -10.26
N LEU A 97 11.92 21.78 -9.23
CA LEU A 97 11.01 20.76 -8.74
C LEU A 97 10.90 20.81 -7.22
N GLU A 98 9.68 21.01 -6.73
CA GLU A 98 9.33 20.97 -5.32
C GLU A 98 8.28 19.89 -5.06
N LEU A 99 8.46 19.10 -4.00
CA LEU A 99 7.51 18.13 -3.51
C LEU A 99 6.84 18.65 -2.24
N LEU A 100 5.51 18.49 -2.16
CA LEU A 100 4.75 18.70 -0.94
C LEU A 100 4.47 17.34 -0.32
N ASP A 101 5.19 17.01 0.76
CA ASP A 101 4.87 15.85 1.59
C ASP A 101 3.69 16.19 2.51
N THR A 102 2.64 15.38 2.46
CA THR A 102 1.41 15.62 3.22
C THR A 102 1.20 14.55 4.27
N PRO A 103 0.53 14.89 5.40
CA PRO A 103 0.04 13.88 6.33
C PRO A 103 -0.79 12.82 5.61
N GLY A 104 -0.77 11.60 6.14
CA GLY A 104 -1.65 10.54 5.63
C GLY A 104 -3.11 10.92 5.84
N LEU A 105 -3.89 10.85 4.78
CA LEU A 105 -5.33 11.09 4.82
C LEU A 105 -6.05 9.75 4.79
N LEU A 106 -6.91 9.53 5.78
CA LEU A 106 -7.81 8.40 5.82
C LEU A 106 -9.24 8.92 5.69
N TRP A 107 -10.09 8.27 4.91
CA TRP A 107 -11.51 8.60 4.80
C TRP A 107 -12.18 8.46 6.17
N PRO A 108 -12.95 9.44 6.63
CA PRO A 108 -13.62 9.38 7.94
C PRO A 108 -14.59 8.21 8.06
N ASN A 109 -15.25 7.84 6.95
CA ASN A 109 -16.18 6.72 6.87
C ASN A 109 -15.68 5.73 5.81
N LEU A 110 -15.06 4.66 6.27
CA LEU A 110 -14.80 3.47 5.45
C LEU A 110 -16.09 2.65 5.42
N SER A 111 -16.94 2.91 4.43
CA SER A 111 -18.23 2.22 4.27
C SER A 111 -18.06 0.73 3.93
N ASP A 112 -16.97 0.38 3.26
CA ASP A 112 -16.62 -1.01 2.97
C ASP A 112 -15.77 -1.59 4.09
N GLN A 113 -16.35 -2.56 4.82
CA GLN A 113 -15.66 -3.25 5.91
C GLN A 113 -14.46 -4.08 5.42
N GLN A 114 -14.46 -4.52 4.16
CA GLN A 114 -13.37 -5.31 3.59
C GLN A 114 -12.16 -4.40 3.33
N ASP A 115 -12.37 -3.22 2.74
CA ASP A 115 -11.33 -2.22 2.53
C ASP A 115 -10.79 -1.70 3.87
N ALA A 116 -11.66 -1.45 4.85
CA ALA A 116 -11.26 -1.04 6.20
C ALA A 116 -10.33 -2.06 6.86
N ARG A 117 -10.65 -3.36 6.76
CA ARG A 117 -9.82 -4.44 7.29
C ARG A 117 -8.48 -4.52 6.56
N ALA A 118 -8.46 -4.44 5.24
CA ALA A 118 -7.23 -4.46 4.46
C ALA A 118 -6.29 -3.30 4.86
N LEU A 119 -6.83 -2.10 5.09
CA LEU A 119 -6.09 -0.94 5.58
C LEU A 119 -5.55 -1.13 7.00
N ALA A 120 -6.31 -1.79 7.87
CA ALA A 120 -5.86 -2.13 9.22
C ALA A 120 -4.72 -3.16 9.19
N PHE A 121 -4.82 -4.19 8.35
CA PHE A 121 -3.77 -5.20 8.20
C PHE A 121 -2.42 -4.59 7.81
N VAL A 122 -2.41 -3.60 6.92
CA VAL A 122 -1.18 -2.91 6.51
C VAL A 122 -0.74 -1.79 7.46
N GLY A 123 -1.38 -1.63 8.61
CA GLY A 123 -0.98 -0.67 9.65
C GLY A 123 -1.30 0.79 9.32
N THR A 124 -2.28 1.03 8.44
CA THR A 124 -2.75 2.39 8.11
C THR A 124 -3.55 3.02 9.24
N ILE A 125 -4.23 2.19 10.02
CA ILE A 125 -4.99 2.56 11.22
C ILE A 125 -4.12 2.31 12.45
N ASN A 126 -4.25 3.15 13.47
CA ASN A 126 -3.47 2.99 14.71
C ASN A 126 -3.94 1.75 15.47
N ASP A 127 -3.03 0.79 15.68
CA ASP A 127 -3.30 -0.46 16.37
C ASP A 127 -3.77 -0.29 17.82
N ASN A 128 -3.45 0.84 18.46
CA ASN A 128 -3.91 1.13 19.83
C ASN A 128 -5.44 1.38 19.94
N ILE A 129 -6.11 1.55 18.80
CA ILE A 129 -7.56 1.79 18.73
C ILE A 129 -8.30 0.47 18.43
N MET A 130 -7.59 -0.57 18.04
CA MET A 130 -8.16 -1.83 17.59
C MET A 130 -7.77 -2.98 18.53
N ASP A 131 -8.64 -3.98 18.62
CA ASP A 131 -8.29 -5.25 19.20
C ASP A 131 -7.29 -5.99 18.30
N GLN A 132 -6.02 -5.98 18.71
CA GLN A 132 -4.93 -6.58 17.95
C GLN A 132 -5.08 -8.09 17.79
N GLN A 133 -5.62 -8.79 18.81
CA GLN A 133 -5.86 -10.22 18.72
C GLN A 133 -6.90 -10.52 17.65
N MET A 134 -8.02 -9.80 17.67
CA MET A 134 -9.07 -9.95 16.66
C MET A 134 -8.55 -9.62 15.27
N LEU A 135 -7.74 -8.55 15.13
CA LEU A 135 -7.15 -8.17 13.86
C LEU A 135 -6.20 -9.23 13.30
N ALA A 136 -5.34 -9.80 14.15
CA ALA A 136 -4.44 -10.88 13.78
C ALA A 136 -5.20 -12.16 13.37
N ILE A 137 -6.24 -12.52 14.11
CA ILE A 137 -7.12 -13.65 13.79
C ILE A 137 -7.73 -13.45 12.40
N ARG A 138 -8.32 -12.28 12.15
CA ARG A 138 -8.94 -11.98 10.85
C ARG A 138 -7.93 -11.96 9.69
N LEU A 139 -6.72 -11.47 9.94
CA LEU A 139 -5.64 -11.56 8.95
C LEU A 139 -5.29 -13.02 8.64
N MET A 140 -5.09 -13.85 9.68
CA MET A 140 -4.77 -15.26 9.49
C MET A 140 -5.89 -15.99 8.74
N GLU A 141 -7.16 -15.77 9.11
CA GLU A 141 -8.32 -16.37 8.43
C GLU A 141 -8.36 -15.98 6.95
N ASN A 142 -8.15 -14.69 6.63
CA ASN A 142 -8.09 -14.22 5.25
C ASN A 142 -6.95 -14.87 4.46
N LEU A 143 -5.78 -15.00 5.09
CA LEU A 143 -4.63 -15.63 4.45
C LEU A 143 -4.76 -17.15 4.31
N MET A 144 -5.53 -17.81 5.18
CA MET A 144 -5.82 -19.25 5.05
C MET A 144 -6.62 -19.59 3.80
N GLU A 145 -7.32 -18.64 3.18
CA GLU A 145 -8.08 -18.88 1.95
C GLU A 145 -7.18 -19.05 0.71
N GLU A 146 -6.13 -18.21 0.57
CA GLU A 146 -5.31 -18.17 -0.65
C GLU A 146 -3.80 -18.40 -0.38
N HIS A 147 -3.36 -18.35 0.88
CA HIS A 147 -1.95 -18.37 1.28
C HIS A 147 -1.67 -19.33 2.43
N THR A 148 -2.41 -20.45 2.52
CA THR A 148 -2.30 -21.45 3.59
C THR A 148 -0.86 -21.89 3.83
N ASP A 149 -0.09 -22.21 2.78
CA ASP A 149 1.29 -22.68 2.88
C ASP A 149 2.23 -21.65 3.55
N ALA A 150 2.00 -20.34 3.30
CA ALA A 150 2.79 -19.29 3.90
C ALA A 150 2.60 -19.25 5.43
N LEU A 151 1.35 -19.41 5.91
CA LEU A 151 1.03 -19.44 7.32
C LEU A 151 1.51 -20.73 8.00
N THR A 152 1.20 -21.89 7.40
CA THR A 152 1.56 -23.20 7.97
C THR A 152 3.08 -23.33 8.11
N THR A 153 3.82 -22.93 7.10
CA THR A 153 5.29 -22.94 7.15
C THR A 153 5.83 -21.95 8.18
N ARG A 154 5.33 -20.70 8.16
CA ARG A 154 5.87 -19.63 9.00
C ARG A 154 5.56 -19.82 10.47
N PHE A 155 4.33 -20.22 10.80
CA PHE A 155 3.85 -20.35 12.18
C PHE A 155 3.82 -21.81 12.66
N LYS A 156 4.26 -22.77 11.83
CA LYS A 156 4.31 -24.20 12.12
C LYS A 156 2.94 -24.76 12.54
N LEU A 157 1.90 -24.32 11.81
CA LEU A 157 0.53 -24.81 12.07
C LEU A 157 0.44 -26.30 11.69
N LYS A 158 -0.13 -27.11 12.57
CA LYS A 158 -0.37 -28.54 12.35
C LYS A 158 -1.76 -28.79 11.78
N ASP A 159 -2.72 -27.94 12.16
CA ASP A 159 -4.11 -28.04 11.75
C ASP A 159 -4.51 -26.75 11.01
N ASN A 160 -4.76 -26.86 9.71
CA ASN A 160 -5.17 -25.76 8.84
C ASN A 160 -6.69 -25.55 8.79
N THR A 161 -7.45 -26.33 9.52
CA THR A 161 -8.91 -26.19 9.65
C THR A 161 -9.32 -25.24 10.77
N LEU A 162 -8.40 -24.95 11.68
CA LEU A 162 -8.65 -24.06 12.83
C LEU A 162 -9.03 -22.64 12.36
N ARG A 163 -9.90 -22.00 13.14
CA ARG A 163 -10.34 -20.61 12.96
C ARG A 163 -10.45 -19.93 14.32
N GLY A 164 -10.55 -18.61 14.32
CA GLY A 164 -10.69 -17.83 15.55
C GLY A 164 -9.50 -17.95 16.50
N VAL A 165 -9.78 -17.89 17.79
CA VAL A 165 -8.78 -17.95 18.86
C VAL A 165 -7.93 -19.24 18.78
N PRO A 166 -8.47 -20.43 18.53
CA PRO A 166 -7.67 -21.65 18.37
C PRO A 166 -6.59 -21.56 17.29
N LEU A 167 -6.83 -20.85 16.18
CA LEU A 167 -5.84 -20.62 15.12
C LEU A 167 -4.67 -19.77 15.62
N LEU A 168 -4.96 -18.70 16.37
CA LEU A 168 -3.94 -17.85 16.98
C LEU A 168 -3.12 -18.60 18.02
N GLU A 169 -3.79 -19.38 18.88
CA GLU A 169 -3.11 -20.22 19.88
C GLU A 169 -2.21 -21.28 19.24
N GLU A 170 -2.64 -21.90 18.14
CA GLU A 170 -1.83 -22.88 17.43
C GLU A 170 -0.55 -22.22 16.87
N ALA A 171 -0.64 -20.99 16.33
CA ALA A 171 0.52 -20.23 15.93
C ALA A 171 1.45 -19.91 17.11
N CYS A 172 0.88 -19.54 18.27
CA CYS A 172 1.66 -19.30 19.49
C CYS A 172 2.41 -20.56 19.92
N ARG A 173 1.77 -21.72 19.94
CA ARG A 173 2.41 -23.02 20.26
C ARG A 173 3.50 -23.35 19.24
N GLY A 174 3.21 -23.21 17.95
CA GLY A 174 4.16 -23.51 16.87
C GLY A 174 5.42 -22.65 16.93
N ARG A 175 5.30 -21.42 17.43
CA ARG A 175 6.40 -20.45 17.54
C ARG A 175 7.00 -20.34 18.94
N GLY A 176 6.42 -21.04 19.94
CA GLY A 176 6.88 -21.00 21.32
C GLY A 176 6.61 -19.66 22.01
N TRP A 177 5.55 -18.94 21.60
CA TRP A 177 5.09 -17.73 22.30
C TRP A 177 4.19 -18.14 23.46
N LEU A 178 4.83 -18.48 24.57
CA LEU A 178 4.16 -19.03 25.75
C LEU A 178 4.52 -18.21 26.98
N LEU A 179 3.56 -18.05 27.87
CA LEU A 179 3.71 -17.55 29.23
C LEU A 179 4.15 -18.67 30.19
N PRO A 180 4.60 -18.36 31.41
CA PRO A 180 4.84 -19.35 32.45
C PRO A 180 3.62 -20.27 32.62
N GLY A 181 3.88 -21.60 32.77
CA GLY A 181 2.81 -22.60 32.82
C GLY A 181 2.32 -23.11 31.48
N GLY A 182 2.93 -22.67 30.33
CA GLY A 182 2.60 -23.16 29.00
C GLY A 182 1.35 -22.56 28.36
N VAL A 183 0.80 -21.48 28.93
CA VAL A 183 -0.33 -20.74 28.40
C VAL A 183 0.13 -19.93 27.17
N CYS A 184 -0.70 -19.91 26.11
CA CYS A 184 -0.40 -19.13 24.91
C CYS A 184 -0.38 -17.62 25.20
N ASP A 185 0.71 -16.94 24.83
CA ASP A 185 0.81 -15.49 24.86
C ASP A 185 0.20 -14.91 23.58
N THR A 186 -1.11 -14.80 23.57
CA THR A 186 -1.89 -14.38 22.39
C THR A 186 -1.69 -12.91 22.06
N ASP A 187 -1.40 -12.03 23.03
CA ASP A 187 -1.10 -10.62 22.79
C ASP A 187 0.20 -10.48 22.03
N ARG A 188 1.25 -11.14 22.49
CA ARG A 188 2.53 -11.22 21.79
C ARG A 188 2.38 -11.87 20.42
N GLY A 189 1.63 -12.98 20.35
CA GLY A 189 1.36 -13.68 19.10
C GLY A 189 0.72 -12.78 18.06
N ALA A 190 -0.33 -12.07 18.43
CA ALA A 190 -1.05 -11.15 17.57
C ALA A 190 -0.14 -10.02 17.06
N SER A 191 0.59 -9.37 17.95
CA SER A 191 1.53 -8.30 17.57
C SER A 191 2.58 -8.80 16.58
N VAL A 192 3.22 -9.94 16.85
CA VAL A 192 4.28 -10.47 15.98
C VAL A 192 3.73 -10.91 14.62
N ILE A 193 2.52 -11.50 14.57
CA ILE A 193 1.88 -11.90 13.30
C ILE A 193 1.64 -10.69 12.40
N LEU A 194 1.08 -9.61 12.97
CA LEU A 194 0.84 -8.37 12.23
C LEU A 194 2.14 -7.72 11.73
N ASP A 195 3.15 -7.66 12.59
CA ASP A 195 4.46 -7.11 12.25
C ASP A 195 5.16 -7.93 11.16
N GLU A 196 5.11 -9.26 11.23
CA GLU A 196 5.72 -10.13 10.22
C GLU A 196 5.00 -10.03 8.87
N PHE A 197 3.67 -9.87 8.88
CA PHE A 197 2.91 -9.61 7.66
C PHE A 197 3.33 -8.26 7.04
N ARG A 198 3.34 -7.18 7.81
CA ARG A 198 3.73 -5.83 7.38
C ARG A 198 5.16 -5.76 6.89
N ALA A 199 6.06 -6.54 7.50
CA ALA A 199 7.45 -6.67 7.08
C ALA A 199 7.64 -7.56 5.84
N GLY A 200 6.57 -8.17 5.28
CA GLY A 200 6.63 -9.04 4.12
C GLY A 200 7.29 -10.41 4.36
N LYS A 201 7.41 -10.83 5.63
CA LYS A 201 8.02 -12.13 6.00
C LYS A 201 7.17 -13.34 5.62
N LEU A 202 5.87 -13.12 5.37
CA LEU A 202 4.94 -14.14 4.89
C LEU A 202 4.97 -14.29 3.36
N GLY A 203 5.77 -13.47 2.66
CA GLY A 203 5.89 -13.48 1.21
C GLY A 203 5.20 -12.28 0.54
N ARG A 204 5.05 -12.38 -0.78
CA ARG A 204 4.41 -11.32 -1.58
C ARG A 204 2.90 -11.58 -1.65
N ILE A 205 2.16 -10.99 -0.75
CA ILE A 205 0.73 -11.16 -0.60
C ILE A 205 0.00 -9.94 -1.15
N THR A 206 -1.10 -10.19 -1.86
CA THR A 206 -2.00 -9.15 -2.37
C THR A 206 -3.36 -9.35 -1.69
N LEU A 207 -3.76 -8.40 -0.86
CA LEU A 207 -5.05 -8.45 -0.14
C LEU A 207 -6.23 -8.13 -1.05
N GLN A 208 -6.02 -7.36 -2.12
CA GLN A 208 -7.07 -6.92 -3.02
C GLN A 208 -6.64 -7.13 -4.47
N LYS A 209 -7.39 -7.95 -5.21
CA LYS A 209 -7.16 -8.18 -6.63
C LYS A 209 -7.56 -6.96 -7.45
N ALA A 210 -6.77 -6.63 -8.46
CA ALA A 210 -7.16 -5.57 -9.39
C ALA A 210 -8.46 -5.97 -10.11
N PRO A 211 -9.43 -5.05 -10.23
CA PRO A 211 -10.61 -5.29 -11.06
C PRO A 211 -10.19 -5.64 -12.49
N LEU A 212 -10.97 -6.46 -13.15
CA LEU A 212 -10.77 -6.69 -14.58
C LEU A 212 -10.85 -5.33 -15.30
N PRO A 213 -9.91 -5.03 -16.22
CA PRO A 213 -10.01 -3.81 -17.00
C PRO A 213 -11.37 -3.80 -17.71
N PRO A 214 -12.07 -2.64 -17.74
CA PRO A 214 -13.32 -2.55 -18.45
C PRO A 214 -13.09 -3.07 -19.86
N LYS A 215 -13.96 -4.01 -20.31
CA LYS A 215 -13.93 -4.53 -21.69
C LYS A 215 -13.86 -3.31 -22.60
N LYS A 216 -12.84 -3.22 -23.42
CA LYS A 216 -12.64 -2.05 -24.27
C LYS A 216 -13.92 -1.82 -25.03
N LYS A 217 -14.44 -0.59 -24.98
CA LYS A 217 -15.54 -0.10 -25.86
C LYS A 217 -15.33 -0.43 -27.35
N ALA A 218 -14.17 -0.92 -27.74
CA ALA A 218 -13.84 -1.39 -29.07
C ALA A 218 -14.54 -2.72 -29.48
N GLU A 219 -14.97 -3.53 -28.52
CA GLU A 219 -15.76 -4.73 -28.84
C GLU A 219 -17.23 -4.35 -29.01
N GLU A 220 -17.76 -3.48 -28.17
CA GLU A 220 -19.11 -2.91 -28.34
C GLU A 220 -19.24 -2.13 -29.68
N GLN A 221 -18.24 -1.36 -30.06
CA GLN A 221 -18.23 -0.67 -31.35
C GLN A 221 -18.06 -1.61 -32.55
N ARG A 222 -17.49 -2.79 -32.37
CA ARG A 222 -17.41 -3.83 -33.42
C ARG A 222 -18.71 -4.61 -33.54
N GLU A 223 -19.42 -4.84 -32.45
CA GLU A 223 -20.73 -5.46 -32.45
C GLU A 223 -21.79 -4.52 -33.07
N ILE A 224 -21.82 -3.26 -32.64
CA ILE A 224 -22.72 -2.24 -33.23
C ILE A 224 -22.45 -2.05 -34.74
N LYS A 225 -21.21 -2.10 -35.21
CA LYS A 225 -20.88 -2.02 -36.62
C LYS A 225 -21.20 -3.27 -37.41
N LYS A 226 -21.41 -4.42 -36.79
CA LYS A 226 -21.87 -5.65 -37.43
C LYS A 226 -23.40 -5.65 -37.58
N GLU A 227 -24.11 -5.20 -36.52
CA GLU A 227 -25.57 -5.10 -36.55
C GLU A 227 -26.11 -3.99 -37.46
N THR A 228 -25.30 -2.99 -37.83
CA THR A 228 -25.70 -1.91 -38.75
C THR A 228 -25.41 -2.26 -40.24
N LYS A 229 -24.85 -3.45 -40.50
CA LYS A 229 -24.53 -3.91 -41.85
C LYS A 229 -25.36 -5.11 -42.34
N GLU A 230 -26.29 -5.59 -41.52
CA GLU A 230 -27.41 -6.46 -41.90
C GLU A 230 -28.68 -5.63 -42.05
#